data_4d449f7ed9d41fe2ec7c6a4f79b75b75
#
_entry.id   4d449f7ed9d41fe2ec7c6a4f79b75b75
#
_cell.length_a   1.000
_cell.length_b   1.000
_cell.length_c   1.000
_cell.angle_alpha   90.00
_cell.angle_beta   90.00
_cell.angle_gamma   90.00
#
_symmetry.space_group_name_H-M   'P 1'
#
loop_
_entity.id
_entity.type
_entity.pdbx_description
1 polymer ?
#
loop_
_entity_poly.entity_id
_entity_poly.type
_entity_poly.pdbx_seq_one_letter_code
_entity_poly.pdbx_strand_id
1 'polypeptide(L)'
;IVKLTTVDKTRQYSEVICKNLEAELLENSSDSTNPINQVIDAGRIMLAADSLGASQTMIDKAVDYAKERKQFGRAIGSFQAVKHMCAEMAADLEPCYALVWHAAHCHDHSPAEARFMACHAKAHVSEMSKSIAKKATEVHGGMGFTDLLGLHYWFKRIGLNRQILGSPELVREEAYKTQV
;
A
#
# COMPACT_ATOMS: atom_id res chain seq x y z
N ILE A 1 7.35 -26.34 3.52
CA ILE A 1 6.83 -25.08 2.92
C ILE A 1 5.47 -25.39 2.33
N VAL A 2 4.47 -24.62 2.70
CA VAL A 2 3.09 -24.74 2.21
C VAL A 2 2.75 -23.48 1.41
N LYS A 3 2.41 -23.65 0.12
CA LYS A 3 2.00 -22.52 -0.73
C LYS A 3 0.63 -22.01 -0.30
N LEU A 4 0.52 -20.72 -0.08
CA LEU A 4 -0.73 -20.07 0.29
C LEU A 4 -1.48 -19.54 -0.95
N THR A 5 -2.79 -19.68 -0.94
CA THR A 5 -3.68 -19.05 -1.95
C THR A 5 -4.13 -17.70 -1.40
N THR A 6 -3.74 -16.63 -2.06
CA THR A 6 -4.09 -15.26 -1.66
C THR A 6 -4.93 -14.56 -2.72
N VAL A 7 -5.58 -13.46 -2.33
CA VAL A 7 -6.37 -12.62 -3.26
C VAL A 7 -5.47 -11.88 -4.27
N ASP A 8 -4.25 -11.53 -3.87
CA ASP A 8 -3.24 -10.95 -4.75
C ASP A 8 -2.51 -12.06 -5.51
N LYS A 9 -2.76 -12.15 -6.80
CA LYS A 9 -2.12 -13.11 -7.70
C LYS A 9 -0.81 -12.60 -8.30
N THR A 10 -0.40 -11.37 -8.00
CA THR A 10 0.82 -10.75 -8.51
C THR A 10 2.06 -11.17 -7.72
N ARG A 11 1.87 -11.75 -6.53
CA ARG A 11 2.93 -12.27 -5.64
C ARG A 11 2.58 -13.66 -5.11
N GLN A 12 3.61 -14.42 -4.77
CA GLN A 12 3.43 -15.74 -4.15
C GLN A 12 3.79 -15.66 -2.67
N TYR A 13 2.97 -16.31 -1.86
CA TYR A 13 3.16 -16.42 -0.42
C TYR A 13 3.23 -17.89 -0.03
N SER A 14 4.05 -18.18 0.97
CA SER A 14 4.19 -19.53 1.50
C SER A 14 4.36 -19.46 3.01
N GLU A 15 3.85 -20.48 3.68
CA GLU A 15 4.11 -20.73 5.09
C GLU A 15 5.32 -21.65 5.21
N VAL A 16 6.25 -21.30 6.08
CA VAL A 16 7.41 -22.12 6.43
C VAL A 16 7.17 -22.71 7.81
N ILE A 17 6.97 -24.04 7.87
CA ILE A 17 6.77 -24.76 9.11
C ILE A 17 8.07 -25.45 9.50
N CYS A 18 8.65 -25.06 10.63
CA CYS A 18 9.85 -25.68 11.21
C CYS A 18 9.41 -26.63 12.33
N LYS A 19 9.74 -27.92 12.21
CA LYS A 19 9.47 -28.92 13.25
C LYS A 19 10.75 -29.65 13.58
N ASN A 20 11.17 -29.62 14.85
CA ASN A 20 12.37 -30.26 15.36
C ASN A 20 13.63 -29.99 14.51
N LEU A 21 13.73 -28.75 14.01
CA LEU A 21 14.87 -28.30 13.22
C LEU A 21 16.01 -27.91 14.18
N GLU A 22 17.21 -28.40 13.95
CA GLU A 22 18.40 -27.84 14.58
C GLU A 22 18.62 -26.43 14.08
N ALA A 23 18.84 -25.52 15.02
CA ALA A 23 19.03 -24.09 14.72
C ALA A 23 20.22 -23.57 15.52
N GLU A 24 20.95 -22.67 14.92
CA GLU A 24 22.01 -21.91 15.57
C GLU A 24 21.48 -20.58 16.09
N LEU A 25 21.82 -20.25 17.33
CA LEU A 25 21.48 -18.97 17.90
C LEU A 25 22.37 -17.89 17.28
N LEU A 26 21.75 -16.84 16.73
CA LEU A 26 22.52 -15.71 16.22
C LEU A 26 23.24 -15.01 17.37
N GLU A 27 24.52 -14.69 17.16
CA GLU A 27 25.32 -13.92 18.11
C GLU A 27 24.63 -12.57 18.38
N ASN A 28 24.70 -12.10 19.63
CA ASN A 28 24.06 -10.86 20.11
C ASN A 28 22.52 -10.83 20.04
N SER A 29 21.88 -11.99 20.06
CA SER A 29 20.41 -12.10 20.07
C SER A 29 19.76 -11.77 21.42
N SER A 30 20.54 -11.38 22.45
CA SER A 30 20.02 -11.04 23.78
C SER A 30 19.02 -9.87 23.79
N ASP A 31 19.08 -8.98 22.79
CA ASP A 31 18.06 -7.95 22.53
C ASP A 31 17.53 -8.09 21.08
N SER A 32 16.91 -9.24 20.81
CA SER A 32 16.39 -9.57 19.48
C SER A 32 15.15 -8.76 19.08
N THR A 33 14.51 -8.07 20.01
CA THR A 33 13.32 -7.26 19.75
C THR A 33 13.60 -6.06 18.86
N ASN A 34 14.73 -5.40 19.02
CA ASN A 34 15.09 -4.21 18.25
C ASN A 34 15.39 -4.52 16.77
N PRO A 35 16.25 -5.48 16.41
CA PRO A 35 16.48 -5.86 15.02
C PRO A 35 15.22 -6.35 14.28
N ILE A 36 14.38 -7.16 14.95
CA ILE A 36 13.11 -7.63 14.38
C ILE A 36 12.17 -6.44 14.08
N ASN A 37 12.07 -5.51 15.02
CA ASN A 37 11.27 -4.31 14.84
C ASN A 37 11.77 -3.44 13.68
N GLN A 38 13.08 -3.29 13.50
CA GLN A 38 13.67 -2.57 12.37
C GLN A 38 13.30 -3.22 11.03
N VAL A 39 13.35 -4.55 10.93
CA VAL A 39 12.93 -5.28 9.72
C VAL A 39 11.43 -5.09 9.45
N ILE A 40 10.60 -5.13 10.49
CA ILE A 40 9.16 -4.88 10.36
C ILE A 40 8.90 -3.45 9.88
N ASP A 41 9.58 -2.46 10.44
CA ASP A 41 9.41 -1.05 10.10
C ASP A 41 9.89 -0.77 8.66
N ALA A 42 11.03 -1.34 8.25
CA ALA A 42 11.47 -1.33 6.85
C ALA A 42 10.43 -1.96 5.92
N GLY A 43 9.88 -3.12 6.29
CA GLY A 43 8.82 -3.79 5.55
C GLY A 43 7.55 -2.93 5.41
N ARG A 44 7.17 -2.19 6.45
CA ARG A 44 6.03 -1.24 6.44
C ARG A 44 6.25 -0.10 5.44
N ILE A 45 7.45 0.47 5.43
CA ILE A 45 7.83 1.53 4.48
C ILE A 45 7.81 0.99 3.05
N MET A 46 8.35 -0.20 2.82
CA MET A 46 8.34 -0.85 1.50
C MET A 46 6.91 -1.15 1.00
N LEU A 47 6.01 -1.60 1.88
CA LEU A 47 4.60 -1.83 1.55
C LEU A 47 3.85 -0.52 1.25
N ALA A 48 4.20 0.57 1.94
CA ALA A 48 3.67 1.90 1.65
C ALA A 48 4.15 2.37 0.26
N ALA A 49 5.44 2.23 -0.05
CA ALA A 49 6.00 2.57 -1.36
C ALA A 49 5.38 1.76 -2.50
N ASP A 50 5.19 0.45 -2.31
CA ASP A 50 4.52 -0.42 -3.27
C ASP A 50 3.06 0.00 -3.52
N SER A 51 2.34 0.38 -2.46
CA SER A 51 0.96 0.87 -2.57
C SER A 51 0.88 2.23 -3.26
N LEU A 52 1.88 3.09 -3.06
CA LEU A 52 2.03 4.38 -3.74
C LEU A 52 2.16 4.18 -5.26
N GLY A 53 3.08 3.30 -5.70
CA GLY A 53 3.26 2.97 -7.11
C GLY A 53 2.03 2.33 -7.74
N ALA A 54 1.36 1.44 -7.01
CA ALA A 54 0.10 0.83 -7.45
C ALA A 54 -1.01 1.87 -7.61
N SER A 55 -1.11 2.84 -6.69
CA SER A 55 -2.09 3.93 -6.74
C SER A 55 -1.84 4.86 -7.92
N GLN A 56 -0.58 5.23 -8.18
CA GLN A 56 -0.23 6.02 -9.36
C GLN A 56 -0.66 5.33 -10.64
N THR A 57 -0.36 4.04 -10.78
CA THR A 57 -0.77 3.25 -11.95
C THR A 57 -2.30 3.24 -12.13
N MET A 58 -3.06 3.14 -11.04
CA MET A 58 -4.52 3.17 -11.10
C MET A 58 -5.05 4.55 -11.50
N ILE A 59 -4.44 5.64 -11.05
CA ILE A 59 -4.77 7.01 -11.46
C ILE A 59 -4.52 7.18 -12.97
N ASP A 60 -3.33 6.80 -13.44
CA ASP A 60 -2.96 6.95 -14.85
C ASP A 60 -3.94 6.19 -15.75
N LYS A 61 -4.26 4.93 -15.42
CA LYS A 61 -5.27 4.14 -16.14
C LYS A 61 -6.66 4.78 -16.12
N ALA A 62 -7.08 5.35 -14.97
CA ALA A 62 -8.39 6.00 -14.87
C ALA A 62 -8.45 7.28 -15.70
N VAL A 63 -7.39 8.07 -15.73
CA VAL A 63 -7.28 9.29 -16.53
C VAL A 63 -7.30 8.97 -18.02
N ASP A 64 -6.53 7.97 -18.46
CA ASP A 64 -6.49 7.57 -19.87
C ASP A 64 -7.84 7.01 -20.31
N TYR A 65 -8.45 6.14 -19.50
CA TYR A 65 -9.80 5.65 -19.78
C TYR A 65 -10.83 6.79 -19.88
N ALA A 66 -10.74 7.78 -18.99
CA ALA A 66 -11.64 8.93 -19.00
C ALA A 66 -11.48 9.82 -20.23
N LYS A 67 -10.29 9.89 -20.84
CA LYS A 67 -10.03 10.60 -22.09
C LYS A 67 -10.60 9.87 -23.32
N GLU A 68 -10.56 8.53 -23.32
CA GLU A 68 -10.91 7.69 -24.46
C GLU A 68 -12.39 7.27 -24.47
N ARG A 69 -12.92 6.89 -23.32
CA ARG A 69 -14.30 6.39 -23.19
C ARG A 69 -15.32 7.48 -23.48
N LYS A 70 -16.23 7.20 -24.40
CA LYS A 70 -17.32 8.13 -24.76
C LYS A 70 -18.65 7.62 -24.22
N GLN A 71 -19.40 8.54 -23.64
CA GLN A 71 -20.82 8.39 -23.26
C GLN A 71 -21.53 9.72 -23.50
N PHE A 72 -22.82 9.66 -23.86
CA PHE A 72 -23.62 10.85 -24.17
C PHE A 72 -22.97 11.76 -25.22
N GLY A 73 -22.33 11.15 -26.25
CA GLY A 73 -21.71 11.84 -27.37
C GLY A 73 -20.35 12.50 -27.11
N ARG A 74 -19.76 12.36 -25.92
CA ARG A 74 -18.47 12.97 -25.56
C ARG A 74 -17.64 12.08 -24.64
N ALA A 75 -16.33 12.39 -24.50
CA ALA A 75 -15.46 11.70 -23.57
C ALA A 75 -15.95 11.85 -22.13
N ILE A 76 -15.90 10.77 -21.33
CA ILE A 76 -16.39 10.82 -19.93
C ILE A 76 -15.57 11.77 -19.08
N GLY A 77 -14.29 11.97 -19.38
CA GLY A 77 -13.42 12.97 -18.73
C GLY A 77 -13.87 14.42 -18.94
N SER A 78 -14.83 14.69 -19.84
CA SER A 78 -15.43 16.03 -19.98
C SER A 78 -16.48 16.35 -18.91
N PHE A 79 -16.99 15.32 -18.21
CA PHE A 79 -17.96 15.52 -17.13
C PHE A 79 -17.27 15.93 -15.83
N GLN A 80 -17.85 16.93 -15.16
CA GLN A 80 -17.28 17.52 -13.95
C GLN A 80 -17.04 16.47 -12.83
N ALA A 81 -17.99 15.56 -12.61
CA ALA A 81 -17.86 14.52 -11.60
C ALA A 81 -16.63 13.63 -11.82
N VAL A 82 -16.35 13.24 -13.08
CA VAL A 82 -15.18 12.42 -13.42
C VAL A 82 -13.90 13.22 -13.25
N LYS A 83 -13.87 14.50 -13.65
CA LYS A 83 -12.73 15.39 -13.43
C LYS A 83 -12.39 15.54 -11.95
N HIS A 84 -13.40 15.74 -11.11
CA HIS A 84 -13.23 15.89 -9.68
C HIS A 84 -12.67 14.60 -9.06
N MET A 85 -13.20 13.43 -9.42
CA MET A 85 -12.63 12.16 -8.95
C MET A 85 -11.16 12.00 -9.32
N CYS A 86 -10.77 12.33 -10.56
CA CYS A 86 -9.37 12.26 -10.98
C CYS A 86 -8.49 13.26 -10.22
N ALA A 87 -8.96 14.49 -10.02
CA ALA A 87 -8.25 15.52 -9.29
C ALA A 87 -8.08 15.17 -7.80
N GLU A 88 -9.12 14.63 -7.16
CA GLU A 88 -9.08 14.17 -5.78
C GLU A 88 -8.09 13.01 -5.60
N MET A 89 -8.07 12.03 -6.52
CA MET A 89 -7.10 10.94 -6.46
C MET A 89 -5.66 11.46 -6.53
N ALA A 90 -5.38 12.43 -7.40
CA ALA A 90 -4.06 13.05 -7.50
C ALA A 90 -3.71 13.84 -6.24
N ALA A 91 -4.64 14.62 -5.71
CA ALA A 91 -4.45 15.39 -4.48
C ALA A 91 -4.23 14.50 -3.25
N ASP A 92 -4.92 13.34 -3.17
CA ASP A 92 -4.75 12.37 -2.09
C ASP A 92 -3.40 11.65 -2.18
N LEU A 93 -2.85 11.43 -3.39
CA LEU A 93 -1.60 10.71 -3.59
C LEU A 93 -0.37 11.57 -3.40
N GLU A 94 -0.38 12.82 -3.86
CA GLU A 94 0.80 13.69 -3.89
C GLU A 94 1.51 13.83 -2.53
N PRO A 95 0.82 14.09 -1.41
CA PRO A 95 1.49 14.17 -0.11
C PRO A 95 2.11 12.86 0.36
N CYS A 96 1.62 11.72 -0.14
CA CYS A 96 2.08 10.40 0.26
C CYS A 96 3.52 10.13 -0.17
N TYR A 97 4.00 10.77 -1.25
CA TYR A 97 5.39 10.66 -1.69
C TYR A 97 6.35 11.21 -0.63
N ALA A 98 6.11 12.43 -0.17
CA ALA A 98 6.94 13.06 0.86
C ALA A 98 6.93 12.25 2.16
N LEU A 99 5.77 11.70 2.54
CA LEU A 99 5.62 10.90 3.74
C LEU A 99 6.44 9.60 3.67
N VAL A 100 6.41 8.87 2.55
CA VAL A 100 7.20 7.65 2.37
C VAL A 100 8.71 7.95 2.37
N TRP A 101 9.13 9.01 1.66
CA TRP A 101 10.52 9.46 1.66
C TRP A 101 11.00 9.84 3.06
N HIS A 102 10.19 10.58 3.80
CA HIS A 102 10.54 10.98 5.16
C HIS A 102 10.64 9.76 6.09
N ALA A 103 9.71 8.80 5.99
CA ALA A 103 9.77 7.58 6.79
C ALA A 103 11.03 6.75 6.49
N ALA A 104 11.42 6.64 5.20
CA ALA A 104 12.66 5.96 4.81
C ALA A 104 13.90 6.70 5.36
N HIS A 105 13.93 8.02 5.26
CA HIS A 105 15.01 8.83 5.83
C HIS A 105 15.14 8.65 7.35
N CYS A 106 14.02 8.67 8.09
CA CYS A 106 14.02 8.46 9.54
C CYS A 106 14.51 7.05 9.90
N HIS A 107 14.13 6.04 9.10
CA HIS A 107 14.59 4.67 9.33
C HIS A 107 16.12 4.56 9.27
N ASP A 108 16.77 5.27 8.34
CA ASP A 108 18.20 5.20 8.14
C ASP A 108 19.00 6.15 9.06
N HIS A 109 18.43 7.28 9.45
CA HIS A 109 19.18 8.38 10.08
C HIS A 109 18.62 8.90 11.40
N SER A 110 17.39 8.52 11.78
CA SER A 110 16.71 9.03 12.99
C SER A 110 16.05 7.90 13.78
N PRO A 111 16.82 7.03 14.45
CA PRO A 111 16.29 5.85 15.14
C PRO A 111 15.15 6.14 16.14
N ALA A 112 15.17 7.31 16.77
CA ALA A 112 14.12 7.72 17.72
C ALA A 112 12.75 7.92 17.05
N GLU A 113 12.71 8.33 15.79
CA GLU A 113 11.49 8.60 15.02
C GLU A 113 11.12 7.48 14.04
N ALA A 114 12.06 6.56 13.77
CA ALA A 114 11.97 5.57 12.72
C ALA A 114 10.67 4.75 12.80
N ARG A 115 10.36 4.18 13.97
CA ARG A 115 9.16 3.37 14.17
C ARG A 115 7.88 4.17 14.01
N PHE A 116 7.83 5.37 14.62
CA PHE A 116 6.67 6.26 14.51
C PHE A 116 6.39 6.59 13.05
N MET A 117 7.41 7.00 12.29
CA MET A 117 7.27 7.39 10.89
C MET A 117 6.95 6.20 9.99
N ALA A 118 7.52 5.01 10.23
CA ALA A 118 7.16 3.79 9.50
C ALA A 118 5.68 3.42 9.70
N CYS A 119 5.18 3.47 10.94
CA CYS A 119 3.78 3.24 11.26
C CYS A 119 2.87 4.30 10.62
N HIS A 120 3.27 5.57 10.68
CA HIS A 120 2.50 6.67 10.11
C HIS A 120 2.39 6.55 8.58
N ALA A 121 3.50 6.32 7.89
CA ALA A 121 3.51 6.10 6.44
C ALA A 121 2.64 4.90 6.05
N LYS A 122 2.81 3.76 6.74
CA LYS A 122 2.02 2.56 6.50
C LYS A 122 0.52 2.80 6.67
N ALA A 123 0.10 3.44 7.77
CA ALA A 123 -1.31 3.71 8.04
C ALA A 123 -1.92 4.65 7.01
N HIS A 124 -1.30 5.81 6.80
CA HIS A 124 -1.84 6.86 5.93
C HIS A 124 -1.89 6.42 4.47
N VAL A 125 -0.78 5.93 3.92
CA VAL A 125 -0.72 5.49 2.52
C VAL A 125 -1.67 4.33 2.25
N SER A 126 -1.86 3.41 3.20
CA SER A 126 -2.82 2.31 3.05
C SER A 126 -4.27 2.80 2.89
N GLU A 127 -4.67 3.83 3.64
CA GLU A 127 -6.02 4.41 3.54
C GLU A 127 -6.20 5.21 2.25
N MET A 128 -5.22 6.05 1.90
CA MET A 128 -5.27 6.83 0.65
C MET A 128 -5.28 5.91 -0.57
N SER A 129 -4.42 4.90 -0.62
CA SER A 129 -4.38 3.92 -1.71
C SER A 129 -5.69 3.16 -1.87
N LYS A 130 -6.34 2.78 -0.76
CA LYS A 130 -7.66 2.14 -0.80
C LYS A 130 -8.73 3.06 -1.37
N SER A 131 -8.73 4.34 -0.98
CA SER A 131 -9.64 5.36 -1.51
C SER A 131 -9.42 5.56 -3.01
N ILE A 132 -8.18 5.73 -3.44
CA ILE A 132 -7.78 5.87 -4.84
C ILE A 132 -8.21 4.66 -5.66
N ALA A 133 -7.95 3.44 -5.18
CA ALA A 133 -8.35 2.22 -5.87
C ALA A 133 -9.86 2.13 -6.11
N LYS A 134 -10.68 2.56 -5.15
CA LYS A 134 -12.13 2.64 -5.30
C LYS A 134 -12.52 3.67 -6.36
N LYS A 135 -12.05 4.92 -6.24
CA LYS A 135 -12.37 6.00 -7.18
C LYS A 135 -11.92 5.65 -8.60
N ALA A 136 -10.72 5.07 -8.78
CA ALA A 136 -10.25 4.62 -10.08
C ALA A 136 -11.15 3.54 -10.70
N THR A 137 -11.63 2.60 -9.89
CA THR A 137 -12.60 1.59 -10.34
C THR A 137 -13.94 2.22 -10.73
N GLU A 138 -14.41 3.21 -9.96
CA GLU A 138 -15.64 3.96 -10.25
C GLU A 138 -15.55 4.73 -11.58
N VAL A 139 -14.40 5.36 -11.88
CA VAL A 139 -14.16 6.03 -13.18
C VAL A 139 -14.30 5.05 -14.35
N HIS A 140 -13.86 3.80 -14.19
CA HIS A 140 -13.99 2.77 -15.21
C HIS A 140 -15.41 2.18 -15.30
N GLY A 141 -16.26 2.42 -14.29
CA GLY A 141 -17.61 1.84 -14.21
C GLY A 141 -17.58 0.32 -14.24
N GLY A 142 -18.53 -0.30 -14.90
CA GLY A 142 -18.61 -1.77 -15.02
C GLY A 142 -17.34 -2.43 -15.57
N MET A 143 -16.60 -1.75 -16.44
CA MET A 143 -15.34 -2.27 -17.00
C MET A 143 -14.24 -2.41 -15.93
N GLY A 144 -14.26 -1.60 -14.88
CA GLY A 144 -13.28 -1.66 -13.79
C GLY A 144 -13.31 -2.97 -12.99
N PHE A 145 -14.41 -3.71 -13.05
CA PHE A 145 -14.57 -5.00 -12.38
C PHE A 145 -14.22 -6.20 -13.27
N THR A 146 -13.94 -5.98 -14.55
CA THR A 146 -13.63 -7.05 -15.48
C THR A 146 -12.14 -7.40 -15.51
N ASP A 147 -11.83 -8.63 -15.93
CA ASP A 147 -10.44 -9.05 -16.14
C ASP A 147 -9.79 -8.36 -17.35
N LEU A 148 -10.58 -7.76 -18.25
CA LEU A 148 -10.10 -7.16 -19.50
C LEU A 148 -9.11 -6.01 -19.28
N LEU A 149 -9.34 -5.18 -18.26
CA LEU A 149 -8.47 -4.02 -17.97
C LEU A 149 -7.39 -4.33 -16.94
N GLY A 150 -7.48 -5.48 -16.25
CA GLY A 150 -6.52 -5.89 -15.23
C GLY A 150 -6.46 -4.98 -14.00
N LEU A 151 -7.41 -4.05 -13.84
CA LEU A 151 -7.43 -3.08 -12.75
C LEU A 151 -7.56 -3.76 -11.38
N HIS A 152 -8.29 -4.87 -11.34
CA HIS A 152 -8.50 -5.68 -10.12
C HIS A 152 -7.19 -6.25 -9.54
N TYR A 153 -6.13 -6.44 -10.32
CA TYR A 153 -4.82 -6.86 -9.78
C TYR A 153 -4.24 -5.81 -8.86
N TRP A 154 -4.27 -4.54 -9.27
CA TRP A 154 -3.81 -3.41 -8.46
C TRP A 154 -4.67 -3.23 -7.22
N PHE A 155 -6.00 -3.31 -7.37
CA PHE A 155 -6.94 -3.22 -6.26
C PHE A 155 -6.68 -4.28 -5.18
N LYS A 156 -6.50 -5.55 -5.59
CA LYS A 156 -6.21 -6.67 -4.68
C LYS A 156 -4.84 -6.54 -4.01
N ARG A 157 -3.84 -6.07 -4.76
CA ARG A 157 -2.49 -5.81 -4.25
C ARG A 157 -2.50 -4.74 -3.15
N ILE A 158 -3.16 -3.61 -3.39
CA ILE A 158 -3.36 -2.55 -2.40
C ILE A 158 -4.11 -3.09 -1.17
N GLY A 159 -5.16 -3.88 -1.39
CA GLY A 159 -5.92 -4.50 -0.30
C GLY A 159 -5.09 -5.43 0.58
N LEU A 160 -4.21 -6.23 -0.03
CA LEU A 160 -3.31 -7.11 0.71
C LEU A 160 -2.19 -6.33 1.42
N ASN A 161 -1.57 -5.36 0.75
CA ASN A 161 -0.56 -4.48 1.36
C ASN A 161 -1.10 -3.79 2.61
N ARG A 162 -2.37 -3.42 2.61
CA ARG A 162 -3.02 -2.80 3.77
C ARG A 162 -3.00 -3.71 5.01
N GLN A 163 -3.03 -5.02 4.84
CA GLN A 163 -3.09 -5.99 5.95
C GLN A 163 -1.72 -6.49 6.39
N ILE A 164 -0.78 -6.67 5.47
CA ILE A 164 0.55 -7.20 5.79
C ILE A 164 1.30 -6.25 6.72
N LEU A 165 1.96 -6.80 7.73
CA LEU A 165 2.71 -6.10 8.78
C LEU A 165 1.88 -5.09 9.60
N GLY A 166 0.59 -5.37 9.71
CA GLY A 166 -0.37 -4.61 10.51
C GLY A 166 -1.35 -3.78 9.67
N SER A 167 -2.62 -3.85 10.05
CA SER A 167 -3.66 -2.98 9.48
C SER A 167 -3.43 -1.52 9.93
N PRO A 168 -4.02 -0.53 9.23
CA PRO A 168 -3.90 0.88 9.62
C PRO A 168 -4.29 1.15 11.07
N GLU A 169 -5.30 0.44 11.56
CA GLU A 169 -5.78 0.56 12.93
C GLU A 169 -4.70 0.11 13.93
N LEU A 170 -4.11 -1.07 13.69
CA LEU A 170 -3.06 -1.63 14.52
C LEU A 170 -1.80 -0.76 14.52
N VAL A 171 -1.34 -0.34 13.34
CA VAL A 171 -0.10 0.46 13.27
C VAL A 171 -0.27 1.88 13.82
N ARG A 172 -1.49 2.44 13.80
CA ARG A 172 -1.78 3.71 14.50
C ARG A 172 -1.68 3.56 16.01
N GLU A 173 -2.18 2.44 16.55
CA GLU A 173 -2.04 2.15 17.98
C GLU A 173 -0.56 1.96 18.37
N GLU A 174 0.22 1.28 17.54
CA GLU A 174 1.65 1.16 17.76
C GLU A 174 2.37 2.51 17.68
N ALA A 175 2.03 3.38 16.72
CA ALA A 175 2.57 4.74 16.63
C ALA A 175 2.26 5.56 17.89
N TYR A 176 1.04 5.47 18.40
CA TYR A 176 0.67 6.14 19.65
C TYR A 176 1.55 5.71 20.84
N LYS A 177 1.82 4.42 20.97
CA LYS A 177 2.67 3.88 22.03
C LYS A 177 4.13 4.35 21.98
N THR A 178 4.59 4.83 20.83
CA THR A 178 5.95 5.40 20.71
C THR A 178 6.05 6.86 21.17
N GLN A 179 4.92 7.52 21.42
CA GLN A 179 4.86 8.93 21.85
C GLN A 179 4.65 9.10 23.35
N VAL A 180 4.32 8.02 24.05
CA VAL A 180 4.08 7.96 25.50
C VAL A 180 5.23 7.23 26.19
#